data_135efe3a55c251359c5e61369264dcb0
#
_entry.id   135efe3a55c251359c5e61369264dcb0
#
_cell.length_a   1.000
_cell.length_b   1.000
_cell.length_c   1.000
_cell.angle_alpha   90.00
_cell.angle_beta   90.00
_cell.angle_gamma   90.00
#
_symmetry.space_group_name_H-M   'P 1'
#
loop_
_entity.id
_entity.type
_entity.pdbx_description
1 polymer ?
#
loop_
_entity_poly.entity_id
_entity_poly.type
_entity_poly.pdbx_seq_one_letter_code
_entity_poly.pdbx_strand_id
1 'polypeptide(L)'
;MKTYVRQSKWKQGGLLFVFLLIMIVALSACGGGAPEEEQSDEAPADETPAEEQGDEAFTLTDGMGHEVTVPANPQRIIASYLEDPLVALGYTPVAQWTVGEGRIQHYLQDYLDGIPTIPWDLPFETVLEYEPDLLIIGSESTVGEGKYSQYEKIAPTYVLGDEVNDDWREALRAVGKVLNKEEEAEQILTEYTEVAEEAQQTLQEAIGEESVAAIWLVSKQFYIVSEDLSSGAVLYEDLGLTAPDLVKEVSATGSGNWNPVSLEELANMDVDHLFLVNSDGDEGREMLQEPLWQSIPAVKNDHLYEFDSTTSWLYGGPIANEQIIEHVLTSLVE
;
A
#
# COMPACT_ATOMS: atom_id res chain seq x y z
N MET A 1 -16.67 20.41 -18.47
CA MET A 1 -15.62 19.54 -17.97
C MET A 1 -16.14 18.11 -18.06
N LYS A 2 -15.55 17.28 -18.90
CA LYS A 2 -15.99 15.90 -19.10
C LYS A 2 -15.00 15.01 -18.35
N THR A 3 -15.45 14.46 -17.24
CA THR A 3 -14.76 13.44 -16.50
C THR A 3 -14.62 12.16 -17.34
N TYR A 4 -13.43 11.84 -17.78
CA TYR A 4 -13.10 10.54 -18.35
C TYR A 4 -12.64 9.62 -17.23
N VAL A 5 -13.56 8.86 -16.67
CA VAL A 5 -13.23 7.69 -15.86
C VAL A 5 -12.90 6.57 -16.84
N ARG A 6 -11.62 6.33 -17.04
CA ARG A 6 -11.15 5.15 -17.76
C ARG A 6 -11.01 4.01 -16.76
N GLN A 7 -12.00 3.15 -16.69
CA GLN A 7 -11.91 1.90 -15.94
C GLN A 7 -10.76 1.07 -16.50
N SER A 8 -9.72 0.91 -15.70
CA SER A 8 -8.68 -0.10 -15.89
C SER A 8 -9.36 -1.47 -15.84
N LYS A 9 -9.60 -2.06 -17.02
CA LYS A 9 -10.08 -3.44 -17.12
C LYS A 9 -8.87 -4.34 -16.88
N TRP A 10 -8.73 -4.85 -15.71
CA TRP A 10 -7.94 -6.04 -15.46
C TRP A 10 -8.41 -7.12 -16.43
N LYS A 11 -7.56 -7.47 -17.37
CA LYS A 11 -7.78 -8.59 -18.27
C LYS A 11 -7.60 -9.85 -17.47
N GLN A 12 -8.69 -10.44 -17.00
CA GLN A 12 -8.71 -11.87 -16.69
C GLN A 12 -8.32 -12.64 -17.94
N GLY A 13 -7.06 -12.99 -18.03
CA GLY A 13 -6.53 -13.88 -19.05
C GLY A 13 -6.98 -15.31 -18.76
N GLY A 14 -8.24 -15.61 -19.10
CA GLY A 14 -8.73 -16.98 -19.12
C GLY A 14 -7.99 -17.77 -20.17
N LEU A 15 -7.04 -18.59 -19.73
CA LEU A 15 -6.36 -19.58 -20.58
C LEU A 15 -7.37 -20.68 -20.92
N LEU A 16 -7.99 -20.56 -22.09
CA LEU A 16 -8.85 -21.59 -22.68
C LEU A 16 -7.95 -22.72 -23.18
N PHE A 17 -7.74 -23.75 -22.37
CA PHE A 17 -7.18 -25.01 -22.82
C PHE A 17 -8.22 -25.75 -23.66
N VAL A 18 -8.00 -25.74 -24.97
CA VAL A 18 -8.71 -26.61 -25.93
C VAL A 18 -8.18 -28.02 -25.77
N PHE A 19 -8.95 -28.86 -25.09
CA PHE A 19 -8.73 -30.33 -25.13
C PHE A 19 -9.08 -30.87 -26.51
N LEU A 20 -8.06 -31.18 -27.31
CA LEU A 20 -8.23 -31.98 -28.52
C LEU A 20 -8.20 -33.46 -28.15
N LEU A 21 -9.38 -34.07 -28.16
CA LEU A 21 -9.60 -35.49 -27.94
C LEU A 21 -9.11 -36.25 -29.18
N ILE A 22 -7.98 -36.99 -29.09
CA ILE A 22 -7.60 -37.97 -30.09
C ILE A 22 -7.87 -39.37 -29.52
N MET A 23 -8.95 -39.96 -29.98
CA MET A 23 -9.30 -41.35 -29.79
C MET A 23 -8.53 -42.18 -30.79
N ILE A 24 -7.62 -43.05 -30.35
CA ILE A 24 -7.08 -44.12 -31.19
C ILE A 24 -7.40 -45.44 -30.52
N VAL A 25 -8.28 -46.14 -31.18
CA VAL A 25 -8.61 -47.58 -30.95
C VAL A 25 -7.53 -48.43 -31.65
N ALA A 26 -6.92 -49.33 -30.92
CA ALA A 26 -6.25 -50.47 -31.56
C ALA A 26 -6.48 -51.73 -30.73
N LEU A 27 -7.06 -52.69 -31.39
CA LEU A 27 -7.35 -54.04 -30.92
C LEU A 27 -6.13 -54.98 -31.05
N SER A 28 -6.04 -55.87 -30.06
CA SER A 28 -5.66 -57.29 -30.12
C SER A 28 -4.32 -57.76 -30.74
N ALA A 29 -3.57 -58.55 -30.04
CA ALA A 29 -3.67 -60.00 -30.07
C ALA A 29 -2.52 -60.69 -29.31
N CYS A 30 -2.85 -61.78 -28.67
CA CYS A 30 -2.09 -62.87 -28.08
C CYS A 30 -0.72 -63.22 -28.68
N GLY A 31 0.21 -63.68 -27.78
CA GLY A 31 1.24 -64.63 -28.17
C GLY A 31 2.42 -64.68 -27.18
N GLY A 32 2.50 -65.75 -26.44
CA GLY A 32 3.35 -66.08 -25.31
C GLY A 32 4.86 -66.11 -25.55
N GLY A 33 5.61 -66.22 -24.44
CA GLY A 33 7.02 -66.61 -24.38
C GLY A 33 7.77 -65.78 -23.29
N ALA A 34 7.97 -66.34 -22.12
CA ALA A 34 9.05 -65.94 -21.21
C ALA A 34 10.36 -66.65 -21.71
N PRO A 35 11.60 -66.19 -21.33
CA PRO A 35 12.02 -65.91 -19.98
C PRO A 35 13.10 -64.79 -19.79
N GLU A 36 13.33 -64.53 -18.50
CA GLU A 36 14.56 -64.13 -17.79
C GLU A 36 15.15 -62.71 -17.92
N GLU A 37 15.03 -62.02 -16.77
CA GLU A 37 16.03 -61.32 -15.95
C GLU A 37 16.98 -60.30 -16.59
N GLU A 38 16.75 -59.02 -16.22
CA GLU A 38 17.79 -58.21 -15.58
C GLU A 38 17.13 -57.06 -14.79
N GLN A 39 17.35 -57.08 -13.46
CA GLN A 39 17.04 -55.98 -12.53
C GLN A 39 17.96 -54.81 -12.85
N SER A 40 17.36 -53.67 -13.17
CA SER A 40 17.99 -52.36 -12.89
C SER A 40 17.12 -51.60 -11.90
N ASP A 41 17.64 -51.43 -10.69
CA ASP A 41 17.11 -50.55 -9.67
C ASP A 41 17.12 -49.09 -10.17
N GLU A 42 15.96 -48.58 -10.59
CA GLU A 42 15.69 -47.18 -10.61
C GLU A 42 14.94 -46.84 -9.29
N ALA A 43 15.63 -46.11 -8.42
CA ALA A 43 15.03 -45.51 -7.23
C ALA A 43 13.86 -44.62 -7.63
N PRO A 44 12.76 -44.64 -6.87
CA PRO A 44 11.66 -43.67 -7.08
C PRO A 44 12.18 -42.26 -6.82
N ALA A 45 11.94 -41.38 -7.80
CA ALA A 45 12.09 -39.95 -7.59
C ALA A 45 11.23 -39.55 -6.39
N ASP A 46 11.89 -38.95 -5.43
CA ASP A 46 11.29 -38.33 -4.26
C ASP A 46 10.41 -37.15 -4.77
N GLU A 47 9.14 -37.44 -5.01
CA GLU A 47 8.15 -36.38 -5.19
C GLU A 47 7.99 -35.71 -3.82
N THR A 48 8.67 -34.56 -3.65
CA THR A 48 8.41 -33.65 -2.55
C THR A 48 6.91 -33.35 -2.59
N PRO A 49 6.13 -33.66 -1.55
CA PRO A 49 4.73 -33.26 -1.51
C PRO A 49 4.68 -31.74 -1.60
N ALA A 50 3.89 -31.20 -2.52
CA ALA A 50 3.45 -29.82 -2.40
C ALA A 50 2.86 -29.66 -1.00
N GLU A 51 3.41 -28.76 -0.21
CA GLU A 51 2.88 -28.43 1.12
C GLU A 51 1.43 -28.03 0.92
N GLU A 52 0.49 -28.89 1.35
CA GLU A 52 -0.90 -28.50 1.53
C GLU A 52 -0.90 -27.34 2.54
N GLN A 53 -1.26 -26.12 2.09
CA GLN A 53 -1.46 -24.98 2.94
C GLN A 53 -2.47 -25.38 4.03
N GLY A 54 -1.95 -25.44 5.27
CA GLY A 54 -2.69 -26.07 6.36
C GLY A 54 -3.91 -25.27 6.80
N ASP A 55 -5.02 -25.96 6.95
CA ASP A 55 -6.26 -25.48 7.61
C ASP A 55 -6.07 -25.30 9.14
N GLU A 56 -4.83 -25.25 9.64
CA GLU A 56 -4.53 -25.17 11.07
C GLU A 56 -3.97 -23.79 11.45
N ALA A 57 -4.40 -23.29 12.62
CA ALA A 57 -3.85 -22.08 13.22
C ALA A 57 -2.34 -22.23 13.45
N PHE A 58 -1.59 -21.17 13.25
CA PHE A 58 -0.13 -21.15 13.38
C PHE A 58 0.33 -20.04 14.32
N THR A 59 1.57 -20.15 14.84
CA THR A 59 2.08 -19.19 15.81
C THR A 59 3.18 -18.34 15.18
N LEU A 60 3.05 -17.02 15.34
CA LEU A 60 4.05 -16.04 14.94
C LEU A 60 4.52 -15.24 16.16
N THR A 61 5.75 -14.73 16.09
CA THR A 61 6.22 -13.70 17.02
C THR A 61 5.97 -12.34 16.40
N ASP A 62 5.27 -11.46 17.11
CA ASP A 62 4.97 -10.09 16.67
C ASP A 62 6.17 -9.14 16.86
N GLY A 63 6.04 -7.88 16.40
CA GLY A 63 7.10 -6.87 16.53
C GLY A 63 7.45 -6.48 17.97
N MET A 64 6.58 -6.76 18.93
CA MET A 64 6.83 -6.55 20.37
C MET A 64 7.37 -7.80 21.08
N GLY A 65 7.52 -8.93 20.38
CA GLY A 65 8.03 -10.18 20.90
C GLY A 65 6.97 -11.09 21.54
N HIS A 66 5.67 -10.85 21.33
CA HIS A 66 4.62 -11.75 21.79
C HIS A 66 4.44 -12.93 20.84
N GLU A 67 4.16 -14.11 21.39
CA GLU A 67 3.72 -15.26 20.58
C GLU A 67 2.22 -15.18 20.34
N VAL A 68 1.83 -15.01 19.07
CA VAL A 68 0.44 -14.85 18.64
C VAL A 68 0.01 -16.08 17.84
N THR A 69 -1.04 -16.75 18.27
CA THR A 69 -1.66 -17.83 17.50
C THR A 69 -2.68 -17.24 16.53
N VAL A 70 -2.31 -17.18 15.26
CA VAL A 70 -3.13 -16.62 14.18
C VAL A 70 -4.06 -17.70 13.64
N PRO A 71 -5.37 -17.43 13.46
CA PRO A 71 -6.29 -18.34 12.78
C PRO A 71 -5.82 -18.63 11.35
N ALA A 72 -5.97 -19.86 10.88
CA ALA A 72 -5.57 -20.24 9.51
C ALA A 72 -6.31 -19.43 8.42
N ASN A 73 -7.54 -19.04 8.67
CA ASN A 73 -8.37 -18.30 7.71
C ASN A 73 -9.24 -17.26 8.47
N PRO A 74 -8.64 -16.13 8.90
CA PRO A 74 -9.36 -15.10 9.62
C PRO A 74 -10.41 -14.45 8.70
N GLN A 75 -11.63 -14.26 9.23
CA GLN A 75 -12.75 -13.71 8.46
C GLN A 75 -13.20 -12.34 8.97
N ARG A 76 -12.83 -12.00 10.20
CA ARG A 76 -13.27 -10.78 10.89
C ARG A 76 -12.07 -9.99 11.38
N ILE A 77 -11.36 -9.38 10.42
CA ILE A 77 -10.10 -8.70 10.66
C ILE A 77 -10.38 -7.22 10.97
N ILE A 78 -9.74 -6.69 12.00
CA ILE A 78 -9.52 -5.25 12.16
C ILE A 78 -8.03 -4.99 11.95
N ALA A 79 -7.72 -4.16 10.97
CA ALA A 79 -6.36 -3.74 10.62
C ALA A 79 -6.35 -2.22 10.47
N SER A 80 -6.51 -1.52 11.60
CA SER A 80 -6.69 -0.07 11.64
C SER A 80 -5.48 0.67 11.09
N TYR A 81 -5.69 1.51 10.08
CA TYR A 81 -4.68 2.24 9.30
C TYR A 81 -3.74 1.33 8.46
N LEU A 82 -4.08 0.03 8.39
CA LEU A 82 -3.43 -0.98 7.55
C LEU A 82 -4.41 -1.55 6.50
N GLU A 83 -5.48 -0.81 6.21
CA GLU A 83 -6.50 -1.22 5.24
C GLU A 83 -5.92 -1.39 3.84
N ASP A 84 -4.96 -0.56 3.44
CA ASP A 84 -4.33 -0.62 2.11
C ASP A 84 -3.64 -1.97 1.85
N PRO A 85 -2.64 -2.41 2.64
CA PRO A 85 -2.02 -3.73 2.47
C PRO A 85 -3.02 -4.88 2.67
N LEU A 86 -4.01 -4.72 3.56
CA LEU A 86 -5.04 -5.74 3.78
C LEU A 86 -5.89 -5.96 2.53
N VAL A 87 -6.35 -4.86 1.91
CA VAL A 87 -7.19 -4.89 0.70
C VAL A 87 -6.39 -5.35 -0.51
N ALA A 88 -5.13 -4.93 -0.64
CA ALA A 88 -4.24 -5.38 -1.70
C ALA A 88 -4.05 -6.91 -1.68
N LEU A 89 -4.03 -7.52 -0.49
CA LEU A 89 -3.97 -8.97 -0.31
C LEU A 89 -5.33 -9.68 -0.45
N GLY A 90 -6.38 -8.95 -0.84
CA GLY A 90 -7.71 -9.49 -1.13
C GLY A 90 -8.62 -9.67 0.08
N TYR A 91 -8.30 -9.08 1.23
CA TYR A 91 -9.13 -9.14 2.43
C TYR A 91 -9.91 -7.83 2.62
N THR A 92 -11.11 -7.96 3.19
CA THR A 92 -11.93 -6.81 3.57
C THR A 92 -12.03 -6.73 5.09
N PRO A 93 -11.66 -5.63 5.74
CA PRO A 93 -11.80 -5.49 7.19
C PRO A 93 -13.26 -5.42 7.62
N VAL A 94 -13.57 -5.78 8.86
CA VAL A 94 -14.93 -5.62 9.41
C VAL A 94 -15.23 -4.19 9.86
N ALA A 95 -14.20 -3.37 9.98
CA ALA A 95 -14.30 -1.94 10.24
C ALA A 95 -13.10 -1.21 9.63
N GLN A 96 -13.33 -0.03 9.06
CA GLN A 96 -12.30 0.82 8.50
C GLN A 96 -11.93 1.96 9.47
N TRP A 97 -10.66 2.33 9.46
CA TRP A 97 -10.12 3.40 10.27
C TRP A 97 -10.82 4.74 10.03
N THR A 98 -10.97 5.52 11.11
CA THR A 98 -11.41 6.90 11.02
C THR A 98 -10.74 7.78 12.07
N VAL A 99 -10.53 9.04 11.73
CA VAL A 99 -10.06 10.07 12.65
C VAL A 99 -11.00 11.27 12.63
N GLY A 100 -11.29 11.81 13.82
CA GLY A 100 -12.21 12.93 13.99
C GLY A 100 -13.61 12.63 13.47
N GLU A 101 -14.26 13.63 12.85
CA GLU A 101 -15.64 13.52 12.37
C GLU A 101 -15.69 12.88 10.96
N GLY A 102 -15.37 11.56 10.86
CA GLY A 102 -15.62 10.79 9.64
C GLY A 102 -14.56 10.91 8.56
N ARG A 103 -13.32 11.29 8.88
CA ARG A 103 -12.21 11.19 7.93
C ARG A 103 -11.81 9.73 7.79
N ILE A 104 -11.94 9.19 6.60
CA ILE A 104 -11.59 7.83 6.21
C ILE A 104 -10.55 7.87 5.09
N GLN A 105 -10.00 6.73 4.74
CA GLN A 105 -9.15 6.57 3.55
C GLN A 105 -10.03 6.56 2.29
N HIS A 106 -10.36 7.74 1.78
CA HIS A 106 -11.29 7.90 0.66
C HIS A 106 -10.82 7.21 -0.62
N TYR A 107 -9.51 7.15 -0.86
CA TYR A 107 -8.93 6.48 -2.02
C TYR A 107 -9.17 4.96 -2.04
N LEU A 108 -9.52 4.35 -0.90
CA LEU A 108 -9.85 2.92 -0.79
C LEU A 108 -11.36 2.63 -0.92
N GLN A 109 -12.22 3.62 -1.19
CA GLN A 109 -13.67 3.40 -1.15
C GLN A 109 -14.22 2.51 -2.27
N ASP A 110 -13.46 2.27 -3.33
CA ASP A 110 -13.80 1.22 -4.30
C ASP A 110 -13.80 -0.20 -3.68
N TYR A 111 -13.10 -0.37 -2.55
CA TYR A 111 -12.98 -1.63 -1.80
C TYR A 111 -13.75 -1.61 -0.47
N LEU A 112 -13.87 -0.44 0.16
CA LEU A 112 -14.36 -0.28 1.53
C LEU A 112 -15.73 0.41 1.63
N ASP A 113 -16.39 0.69 0.50
CA ASP A 113 -17.72 1.31 0.52
C ASP A 113 -18.71 0.45 1.34
N GLY A 114 -19.39 1.10 2.27
CA GLY A 114 -20.32 0.44 3.18
C GLY A 114 -19.70 -0.30 4.38
N ILE A 115 -18.37 -0.38 4.49
CA ILE A 115 -17.70 -0.89 5.68
C ILE A 115 -17.82 0.14 6.81
N PRO A 116 -18.33 -0.23 8.01
CA PRO A 116 -18.46 0.69 9.12
C PRO A 116 -17.10 1.19 9.62
N THR A 117 -17.08 2.35 10.27
CA THR A 117 -15.86 2.97 10.75
C THR A 117 -15.55 2.62 12.21
N ILE A 118 -14.25 2.55 12.55
CA ILE A 118 -13.76 2.44 13.92
C ILE A 118 -12.81 3.59 14.23
N PRO A 119 -12.93 4.26 15.41
CA PRO A 119 -12.04 5.32 15.80
C PRO A 119 -10.57 4.87 15.84
N TRP A 120 -9.66 5.76 15.46
CA TRP A 120 -8.21 5.52 15.37
C TRP A 120 -7.57 5.02 16.67
N ASP A 121 -8.14 5.39 17.84
CA ASP A 121 -7.67 5.01 19.17
C ASP A 121 -8.19 3.63 19.64
N LEU A 122 -8.96 2.94 18.78
CA LEU A 122 -9.47 1.58 18.97
C LEU A 122 -10.10 1.34 20.35
N PRO A 123 -11.21 2.01 20.71
CA PRO A 123 -11.86 1.77 22.00
C PRO A 123 -12.25 0.30 22.17
N PHE A 124 -11.92 -0.33 23.30
CA PHE A 124 -12.13 -1.77 23.51
C PHE A 124 -13.56 -2.21 23.31
N GLU A 125 -14.53 -1.39 23.76
CA GLU A 125 -15.95 -1.66 23.60
C GLU A 125 -16.34 -1.69 22.13
N THR A 126 -15.84 -0.76 21.33
CA THR A 126 -16.08 -0.71 19.89
C THR A 126 -15.41 -1.88 19.17
N VAL A 127 -14.17 -2.21 19.52
CA VAL A 127 -13.47 -3.40 18.96
C VAL A 127 -14.26 -4.66 19.25
N LEU A 128 -14.76 -4.83 20.47
CA LEU A 128 -15.55 -5.99 20.89
C LEU A 128 -16.88 -6.08 20.12
N GLU A 129 -17.54 -4.98 19.79
CA GLU A 129 -18.79 -4.96 19.03
C GLU A 129 -18.63 -5.52 17.62
N TYR A 130 -17.44 -5.39 17.03
CA TYR A 130 -17.14 -5.98 15.72
C TYR A 130 -16.80 -7.46 15.78
N GLU A 131 -16.71 -8.09 16.97
CA GLU A 131 -16.41 -9.52 17.15
C GLU A 131 -15.26 -9.99 16.23
N PRO A 132 -14.07 -9.34 16.26
CA PRO A 132 -12.97 -9.72 15.40
C PRO A 132 -12.44 -11.10 15.78
N ASP A 133 -11.91 -11.82 14.79
CA ASP A 133 -11.14 -13.05 15.00
C ASP A 133 -9.62 -12.82 14.87
N LEU A 134 -9.23 -11.62 14.41
CA LEU A 134 -7.84 -11.17 14.32
C LEU A 134 -7.77 -9.64 14.41
N LEU A 135 -6.80 -9.15 15.20
CA LEU A 135 -6.39 -7.74 15.21
C LEU A 135 -4.97 -7.64 14.65
N ILE A 136 -4.77 -6.77 13.65
CA ILE A 136 -3.44 -6.40 13.13
C ILE A 136 -3.25 -4.92 13.43
N ILE A 137 -2.21 -4.58 14.19
CA ILE A 137 -1.95 -3.23 14.67
C ILE A 137 -0.56 -2.81 14.20
N GLY A 138 -0.45 -1.64 13.56
CA GLY A 138 0.81 -1.14 13.02
C GLY A 138 1.77 -0.72 14.15
N SER A 139 1.37 0.30 14.93
CA SER A 139 2.25 0.96 15.91
C SER A 139 2.14 0.39 17.32
N GLU A 140 3.30 0.28 17.99
CA GLU A 140 3.41 -0.09 19.41
C GLU A 140 2.67 0.90 20.32
N SER A 141 2.63 2.17 19.94
CA SER A 141 1.96 3.22 20.70
C SER A 141 0.45 2.99 20.85
N THR A 142 -0.19 2.35 19.89
CA THR A 142 -1.62 2.01 19.92
C THR A 142 -1.95 1.03 21.06
N VAL A 143 -1.03 0.13 21.35
CA VAL A 143 -1.20 -0.92 22.38
C VAL A 143 -0.44 -0.65 23.66
N GLY A 144 0.20 0.52 23.77
CA GLY A 144 0.95 0.95 24.96
C GLY A 144 0.12 0.98 26.23
N GLU A 145 0.77 1.23 27.38
CA GLU A 145 0.16 1.37 28.71
C GLU A 145 -0.70 0.15 29.15
N GLY A 146 -0.34 -1.06 28.66
CA GLY A 146 -1.04 -2.29 29.03
C GLY A 146 -2.31 -2.56 28.26
N LYS A 147 -2.58 -1.82 27.17
CA LYS A 147 -3.74 -2.05 26.30
C LYS A 147 -3.62 -3.39 25.55
N TYR A 148 -2.40 -3.82 25.18
CA TYR A 148 -2.19 -5.10 24.49
C TYR A 148 -2.93 -6.25 25.21
N SER A 149 -2.74 -6.40 26.52
CA SER A 149 -3.35 -7.47 27.31
C SER A 149 -4.90 -7.39 27.40
N GLN A 150 -5.49 -6.28 26.94
CA GLN A 150 -6.94 -6.13 26.83
C GLN A 150 -7.41 -6.54 25.44
N TYR A 151 -6.71 -6.15 24.38
CA TYR A 151 -7.01 -6.58 23.01
C TYR A 151 -6.85 -8.10 22.85
N GLU A 152 -5.78 -8.69 23.42
CA GLU A 152 -5.53 -10.14 23.42
C GLU A 152 -6.70 -10.96 23.99
N LYS A 153 -7.48 -10.40 24.90
CA LYS A 153 -8.70 -11.04 25.45
C LYS A 153 -9.89 -10.98 24.49
N ILE A 154 -9.86 -10.07 23.53
CA ILE A 154 -10.92 -9.92 22.52
C ILE A 154 -10.62 -10.86 21.35
N ALA A 155 -9.42 -10.77 20.79
CA ALA A 155 -8.97 -11.59 19.67
C ALA A 155 -7.43 -11.70 19.65
N PRO A 156 -6.85 -12.72 18.97
CA PRO A 156 -5.43 -12.72 18.65
C PRO A 156 -5.00 -11.38 18.11
N THR A 157 -3.96 -10.78 18.70
CA THR A 157 -3.50 -9.42 18.40
C THR A 157 -2.05 -9.48 17.96
N TYR A 158 -1.80 -9.13 16.70
CA TYR A 158 -0.45 -9.05 16.11
C TYR A 158 -0.06 -7.59 15.92
N VAL A 159 1.07 -7.19 16.47
CA VAL A 159 1.62 -5.83 16.34
C VAL A 159 2.80 -5.86 15.38
N LEU A 160 2.76 -5.04 14.32
CA LEU A 160 3.88 -4.98 13.36
C LEU A 160 5.16 -4.45 14.03
N GLY A 161 5.01 -3.45 14.88
CA GLY A 161 6.11 -2.65 15.42
C GLY A 161 6.40 -1.42 14.57
N ASP A 162 6.92 -0.35 15.20
CA ASP A 162 7.07 0.95 14.54
C ASP A 162 8.03 0.87 13.34
N GLU A 163 9.17 0.18 13.44
CA GLU A 163 10.15 0.03 12.37
C GLU A 163 9.56 -0.63 11.10
N VAL A 164 8.75 -1.68 11.26
CA VAL A 164 8.09 -2.38 10.16
C VAL A 164 6.94 -1.54 9.61
N ASN A 165 6.18 -0.86 10.49
CA ASN A 165 5.03 -0.06 10.11
C ASN A 165 5.41 1.21 9.33
N ASP A 166 6.60 1.77 9.56
CA ASP A 166 7.09 2.96 8.87
C ASP A 166 7.53 2.69 7.42
N ASP A 167 7.84 1.45 7.08
CA ASP A 167 8.13 1.00 5.72
C ASP A 167 6.92 0.24 5.15
N TRP A 168 6.26 0.82 4.16
CA TRP A 168 5.05 0.23 3.58
C TRP A 168 5.29 -1.15 2.93
N ARG A 169 6.50 -1.41 2.41
CA ARG A 169 6.87 -2.70 1.82
C ARG A 169 7.00 -3.77 2.91
N GLU A 170 7.67 -3.42 4.01
CA GLU A 170 7.80 -4.31 5.16
C GLU A 170 6.43 -4.51 5.85
N ALA A 171 5.58 -3.47 5.92
CA ALA A 171 4.22 -3.58 6.41
C ALA A 171 3.37 -4.55 5.55
N LEU A 172 3.46 -4.46 4.21
CA LEU A 172 2.79 -5.40 3.30
C LEU A 172 3.29 -6.84 3.51
N ARG A 173 4.61 -7.05 3.62
CA ARG A 173 5.19 -8.37 3.91
C ARG A 173 4.71 -8.91 5.24
N ALA A 174 4.69 -8.08 6.28
CA ALA A 174 4.24 -8.48 7.61
C ALA A 174 2.76 -8.85 7.62
N VAL A 175 1.90 -8.06 6.97
CA VAL A 175 0.47 -8.39 6.81
C VAL A 175 0.31 -9.67 5.98
N GLY A 176 1.05 -9.82 4.89
CA GLY A 176 1.11 -11.06 4.09
C GLY A 176 1.47 -12.27 4.94
N LYS A 177 2.52 -12.18 5.75
CA LYS A 177 2.95 -13.24 6.67
C LYS A 177 1.85 -13.60 7.69
N VAL A 178 1.20 -12.62 8.29
CA VAL A 178 0.11 -12.82 9.25
C VAL A 178 -1.09 -13.52 8.59
N LEU A 179 -1.32 -13.29 7.31
CA LEU A 179 -2.43 -13.85 6.54
C LEU A 179 -2.06 -15.11 5.74
N ASN A 180 -0.81 -15.61 5.87
CA ASN A 180 -0.28 -16.72 5.06
C ASN A 180 -0.38 -16.41 3.56
N LYS A 181 0.02 -15.18 3.17
CA LYS A 181 -0.05 -14.58 1.84
C LYS A 181 1.29 -13.95 1.43
N GLU A 182 2.40 -14.57 1.84
CA GLU A 182 3.75 -14.06 1.56
C GLU A 182 4.04 -14.02 0.06
N GLU A 183 3.61 -15.05 -0.69
CA GLU A 183 3.82 -15.09 -2.14
C GLU A 183 3.05 -13.98 -2.85
N GLU A 184 1.80 -13.73 -2.44
CA GLU A 184 0.98 -12.65 -2.99
C GLU A 184 1.56 -11.27 -2.63
N ALA A 185 2.09 -11.10 -1.41
CA ALA A 185 2.76 -9.85 -1.02
C ALA A 185 4.00 -9.57 -1.89
N GLU A 186 4.85 -10.56 -2.12
CA GLU A 186 6.02 -10.41 -3.00
C GLU A 186 5.63 -10.20 -4.46
N GLN A 187 4.53 -10.79 -4.92
CA GLN A 187 4.01 -10.53 -6.26
C GLN A 187 3.56 -9.07 -6.39
N ILE A 188 2.80 -8.53 -5.44
CA ILE A 188 2.37 -7.12 -5.42
C ILE A 188 3.59 -6.19 -5.45
N LEU A 189 4.62 -6.47 -4.65
CA LEU A 189 5.85 -5.68 -4.63
C LEU A 189 6.59 -5.72 -5.97
N THR A 190 6.60 -6.87 -6.63
CA THR A 190 7.22 -7.04 -7.95
C THR A 190 6.46 -6.23 -9.01
N GLU A 191 5.13 -6.36 -9.05
CA GLU A 191 4.27 -5.62 -9.98
C GLU A 191 4.38 -4.10 -9.76
N TYR A 192 4.39 -3.66 -8.51
CA TYR A 192 4.62 -2.24 -8.18
C TYR A 192 5.98 -1.74 -8.68
N THR A 193 7.04 -2.52 -8.48
CA THR A 193 8.40 -2.14 -8.90
C THR A 193 8.47 -1.98 -10.42
N GLU A 194 7.85 -2.88 -11.18
CA GLU A 194 7.78 -2.78 -12.65
C GLU A 194 7.05 -1.50 -13.09
N VAL A 195 5.94 -1.16 -12.44
CA VAL A 195 5.18 0.08 -12.72
C VAL A 195 6.02 1.32 -12.40
N ALA A 196 6.71 1.33 -11.24
CA ALA A 196 7.55 2.44 -10.83
C ALA A 196 8.75 2.66 -11.77
N GLU A 197 9.42 1.57 -12.19
CA GLU A 197 10.54 1.65 -13.15
C GLU A 197 10.10 2.16 -14.53
N GLU A 198 8.93 1.76 -15.04
CA GLU A 198 8.37 2.26 -16.30
C GLU A 198 8.02 3.76 -16.18
N ALA A 199 7.40 4.14 -15.05
CA ALA A 199 7.08 5.54 -14.77
C ALA A 199 8.33 6.40 -14.65
N GLN A 200 9.37 5.94 -13.95
CA GLN A 200 10.66 6.64 -13.82
C GLN A 200 11.27 6.94 -15.19
N GLN A 201 11.31 5.96 -16.10
CA GLN A 201 11.84 6.15 -17.45
C GLN A 201 11.02 7.20 -18.22
N THR A 202 9.70 7.14 -18.13
CA THR A 202 8.81 8.08 -18.79
C THR A 202 9.00 9.52 -18.29
N LEU A 203 9.12 9.67 -16.96
CA LEU A 203 9.34 10.97 -16.30
C LEU A 203 10.72 11.53 -16.63
N GLN A 204 11.76 10.70 -16.68
CA GLN A 204 13.10 11.11 -17.08
C GLN A 204 13.13 11.64 -18.52
N GLU A 205 12.32 11.06 -19.43
CA GLU A 205 12.19 11.57 -20.80
C GLU A 205 11.38 12.88 -20.89
N ALA A 206 10.38 13.06 -20.00
CA ALA A 206 9.45 14.18 -20.03
C ALA A 206 10.03 15.45 -19.38
N ILE A 207 10.57 15.34 -18.16
CA ILE A 207 11.01 16.47 -17.34
C ILE A 207 12.51 16.44 -16.97
N GLY A 208 13.21 15.30 -17.19
CA GLY A 208 14.66 15.18 -16.91
C GLY A 208 15.01 15.44 -15.45
N GLU A 209 15.85 16.47 -15.22
CA GLU A 209 16.34 16.85 -13.88
C GLU A 209 15.50 17.95 -13.21
N GLU A 210 14.32 18.30 -13.75
CA GLU A 210 13.46 19.31 -13.14
C GLU A 210 13.00 18.86 -11.74
N SER A 211 12.97 19.82 -10.82
CA SER A 211 12.70 19.55 -9.40
C SER A 211 11.21 19.49 -9.10
N VAL A 212 10.84 18.59 -8.20
CA VAL A 212 9.46 18.32 -7.82
C VAL A 212 9.30 18.38 -6.30
N ALA A 213 8.23 19.00 -5.79
CA ALA A 213 7.88 18.94 -4.37
C ALA A 213 6.40 18.65 -4.16
N ALA A 214 6.08 18.02 -3.02
CA ALA A 214 4.71 17.83 -2.57
C ALA A 214 4.45 18.59 -1.27
N ILE A 215 3.33 19.31 -1.23
CA ILE A 215 2.91 20.17 -0.12
C ILE A 215 1.49 19.80 0.30
N TRP A 216 1.26 19.82 1.59
CA TRP A 216 -0.07 19.66 2.19
C TRP A 216 -0.48 20.95 2.87
N LEU A 217 -1.66 21.46 2.53
CA LEU A 217 -2.31 22.60 3.19
C LEU A 217 -3.47 22.10 4.04
N VAL A 218 -3.36 22.26 5.35
CA VAL A 218 -4.39 21.88 6.32
C VAL A 218 -4.39 22.84 7.50
N SER A 219 -5.58 23.25 7.96
CA SER A 219 -5.75 24.17 9.07
C SER A 219 -4.96 25.48 8.90
N LYS A 220 -4.87 25.96 7.66
CA LYS A 220 -4.11 27.16 7.28
C LYS A 220 -2.59 27.06 7.55
N GLN A 221 -2.07 25.85 7.60
CA GLN A 221 -0.65 25.57 7.75
C GLN A 221 -0.17 24.74 6.56
N PHE A 222 1.00 25.11 6.02
CA PHE A 222 1.68 24.31 4.99
C PHE A 222 2.60 23.30 5.65
N TYR A 223 2.64 22.12 5.03
CA TYR A 223 3.56 21.04 5.35
C TYR A 223 4.23 20.59 4.06
N ILE A 224 5.50 20.21 4.13
CA ILE A 224 6.25 19.62 3.01
C ILE A 224 6.54 18.15 3.34
N VAL A 225 6.48 17.28 2.34
CA VAL A 225 6.76 15.86 2.52
C VAL A 225 8.26 15.61 2.75
N SER A 226 8.59 14.64 3.61
CA SER A 226 9.97 14.12 3.74
C SER A 226 10.38 13.33 2.51
N GLU A 227 11.68 13.24 2.24
CA GLU A 227 12.23 12.61 1.05
C GLU A 227 12.00 11.08 1.03
N ASP A 228 12.02 10.44 2.18
CA ASP A 228 12.03 8.99 2.39
C ASP A 228 10.74 8.40 2.98
N LEU A 229 9.70 9.22 3.15
CA LEU A 229 8.45 8.80 3.80
C LEU A 229 7.22 9.20 2.98
N SER A 230 6.13 8.41 3.09
CA SER A 230 4.84 8.69 2.44
C SER A 230 5.01 8.92 0.92
N SER A 231 4.31 9.91 0.34
CA SER A 231 4.44 10.27 -1.08
C SER A 231 5.86 10.75 -1.47
N GLY A 232 6.70 11.15 -0.51
CA GLY A 232 8.09 11.50 -0.78
C GLY A 232 8.92 10.29 -1.21
N ALA A 233 8.79 9.15 -0.54
CA ALA A 233 9.43 7.90 -0.98
C ALA A 233 9.03 7.54 -2.42
N VAL A 234 7.75 7.72 -2.79
CA VAL A 234 7.31 7.51 -4.18
C VAL A 234 7.99 8.48 -5.14
N LEU A 235 7.99 9.78 -4.83
CA LEU A 235 8.55 10.79 -5.71
C LEU A 235 10.07 10.62 -5.92
N TYR A 236 10.81 10.38 -4.83
CA TYR A 236 12.25 10.49 -4.86
C TYR A 236 12.97 9.15 -4.92
N GLU A 237 12.50 8.12 -4.19
CA GLU A 237 13.11 6.80 -4.24
C GLU A 237 12.59 5.98 -5.43
N ASP A 238 11.27 5.91 -5.62
CA ASP A 238 10.68 5.05 -6.63
C ASP A 238 10.72 5.67 -8.03
N LEU A 239 10.36 6.96 -8.17
CA LEU A 239 10.32 7.67 -9.44
C LEU A 239 11.63 8.40 -9.77
N GLY A 240 12.58 8.51 -8.83
CA GLY A 240 13.88 9.13 -9.04
C GLY A 240 13.81 10.62 -9.38
N LEU A 241 12.75 11.32 -8.97
CA LEU A 241 12.59 12.76 -9.23
C LEU A 241 13.55 13.60 -8.38
N THR A 242 13.88 14.79 -8.85
CA THR A 242 14.83 15.67 -8.16
C THR A 242 14.15 16.40 -6.99
N ALA A 243 14.61 16.14 -5.76
CA ALA A 243 14.15 16.84 -4.57
C ALA A 243 14.78 18.25 -4.50
N PRO A 244 14.01 19.33 -4.25
CA PRO A 244 14.54 20.65 -3.93
C PRO A 244 15.34 20.64 -2.61
N ASP A 245 16.24 21.60 -2.43
CA ASP A 245 17.09 21.68 -1.24
C ASP A 245 16.27 21.79 0.06
N LEU A 246 15.14 22.50 0.04
CA LEU A 246 14.24 22.59 1.21
C LEU A 246 13.70 21.22 1.64
N VAL A 247 13.35 20.33 0.70
CA VAL A 247 12.92 18.97 1.03
C VAL A 247 14.05 18.21 1.71
N LYS A 248 15.28 18.29 1.20
CA LYS A 248 16.46 17.62 1.80
C LYS A 248 16.76 18.15 3.21
N GLU A 249 16.69 19.48 3.40
CA GLU A 249 16.91 20.12 4.70
C GLU A 249 15.88 19.69 5.73
N VAL A 250 14.61 19.64 5.33
CA VAL A 250 13.51 19.21 6.18
C VAL A 250 13.62 17.72 6.51
N SER A 251 13.94 16.87 5.53
CA SER A 251 14.12 15.43 5.74
C SER A 251 15.27 15.12 6.71
N ALA A 252 16.36 15.89 6.64
CA ALA A 252 17.50 15.72 7.54
C ALA A 252 17.22 16.12 9.01
N THR A 253 16.20 16.93 9.27
CA THR A 253 15.92 17.52 10.59
C THR A 253 14.51 17.22 11.12
N GLY A 254 13.60 16.88 10.24
CA GLY A 254 12.21 16.53 10.56
C GLY A 254 12.08 15.14 11.20
N SER A 255 10.94 14.88 11.80
CA SER A 255 10.62 13.61 12.46
C SER A 255 9.32 12.98 11.97
N GLY A 256 8.72 13.54 10.94
CA GLY A 256 7.44 13.07 10.41
C GLY A 256 7.41 13.02 8.89
N ASN A 257 6.41 12.34 8.37
CA ASN A 257 6.16 12.24 6.92
C ASN A 257 5.95 13.63 6.30
N TRP A 258 5.21 14.47 7.03
CA TRP A 258 4.85 15.83 6.64
C TRP A 258 5.32 16.80 7.71
N ASN A 259 6.20 17.72 7.33
CA ASN A 259 6.85 18.65 8.24
C ASN A 259 6.35 20.07 8.02
N PRO A 260 6.05 20.84 9.09
CA PRO A 260 5.55 22.20 8.94
C PRO A 260 6.59 23.09 8.25
N VAL A 261 6.13 23.93 7.34
CA VAL A 261 6.95 24.88 6.58
C VAL A 261 6.21 26.21 6.49
N SER A 262 6.95 27.31 6.55
CA SER A 262 6.38 28.62 6.36
C SER A 262 6.19 28.99 4.90
N LEU A 263 5.26 29.91 4.62
CA LEU A 263 5.06 30.41 3.25
C LEU A 263 6.32 31.18 2.73
N GLU A 264 7.12 31.77 3.62
CA GLU A 264 8.38 32.41 3.24
C GLU A 264 9.43 31.38 2.78
N GLU A 265 9.53 30.24 3.45
CA GLU A 265 10.41 29.15 3.03
C GLU A 265 9.97 28.58 1.67
N LEU A 266 8.66 28.37 1.48
CA LEU A 266 8.11 27.92 0.21
C LEU A 266 8.35 28.92 -0.93
N ALA A 267 8.21 30.21 -0.64
CA ALA A 267 8.45 31.27 -1.64
C ALA A 267 9.93 31.40 -2.06
N ASN A 268 10.86 30.94 -1.21
CA ASN A 268 12.29 30.89 -1.49
C ASN A 268 12.74 29.54 -2.06
N MET A 269 11.86 28.54 -2.11
CA MET A 269 12.18 27.25 -2.68
C MET A 269 12.26 27.35 -4.22
N ASP A 270 13.40 26.95 -4.77
CA ASP A 270 13.57 26.80 -6.21
C ASP A 270 13.01 25.43 -6.62
N VAL A 271 11.81 25.45 -7.20
CA VAL A 271 11.07 24.24 -7.57
C VAL A 271 10.38 24.43 -8.91
N ASP A 272 10.51 23.43 -9.80
CA ASP A 272 9.94 23.48 -11.14
C ASP A 272 8.47 23.00 -11.16
N HIS A 273 8.13 21.96 -10.37
CA HIS A 273 6.80 21.37 -10.28
C HIS A 273 6.34 21.23 -8.84
N LEU A 274 5.09 21.56 -8.56
CA LEU A 274 4.53 21.56 -7.22
C LEU A 274 3.20 20.80 -7.16
N PHE A 275 3.17 19.72 -6.42
CA PHE A 275 1.95 19.02 -6.05
C PHE A 275 1.40 19.60 -4.74
N LEU A 276 0.13 19.95 -4.73
CA LEU A 276 -0.54 20.52 -3.55
C LEU A 276 -1.74 19.70 -3.16
N VAL A 277 -1.71 19.12 -1.97
CA VAL A 277 -2.90 18.53 -1.34
C VAL A 277 -3.61 19.60 -0.52
N ASN A 278 -4.77 20.05 -0.95
CA ASN A 278 -5.54 21.10 -0.27
C ASN A 278 -6.68 20.48 0.56
N SER A 279 -6.47 20.33 1.86
CA SER A 279 -7.49 19.84 2.80
C SER A 279 -8.43 20.94 3.32
N ASP A 280 -8.11 22.20 3.11
CA ASP A 280 -8.92 23.35 3.56
C ASP A 280 -9.94 23.80 2.50
N GLY A 281 -9.92 23.21 1.30
CA GLY A 281 -10.86 23.50 0.24
C GLY A 281 -10.87 24.98 -0.18
N ASP A 282 -12.05 25.64 -0.13
CA ASP A 282 -12.19 27.03 -0.55
C ASP A 282 -11.45 28.01 0.39
N GLU A 283 -11.35 27.73 1.70
CA GLU A 283 -10.57 28.55 2.62
C GLU A 283 -9.06 28.46 2.32
N GLY A 284 -8.58 27.30 1.94
CA GLY A 284 -7.19 27.12 1.47
C GLY A 284 -6.91 27.91 0.21
N ARG A 285 -7.84 27.94 -0.74
CA ARG A 285 -7.70 28.71 -1.97
C ARG A 285 -7.53 30.22 -1.75
N GLU A 286 -8.05 30.79 -0.65
CA GLU A 286 -7.79 32.20 -0.32
C GLU A 286 -6.30 32.43 -0.02
N MET A 287 -5.64 31.51 0.69
CA MET A 287 -4.20 31.58 0.96
C MET A 287 -3.35 31.46 -0.31
N LEU A 288 -3.82 30.68 -1.27
CA LEU A 288 -3.14 30.52 -2.57
C LEU A 288 -3.21 31.79 -3.44
N GLN A 289 -4.00 32.80 -3.08
CA GLN A 289 -4.01 34.10 -3.75
C GLN A 289 -3.00 35.10 -3.16
N GLU A 290 -2.31 34.74 -2.08
CA GLU A 290 -1.31 35.64 -1.48
C GLU A 290 -0.15 35.90 -2.44
N PRO A 291 0.38 37.16 -2.51
CA PRO A 291 1.46 37.51 -3.42
C PRO A 291 2.72 36.65 -3.21
N LEU A 292 2.95 36.19 -1.96
CA LEU A 292 4.09 35.36 -1.63
C LEU A 292 3.96 33.96 -2.22
N TRP A 293 2.78 33.32 -2.11
CA TRP A 293 2.46 32.06 -2.78
C TRP A 293 2.62 32.17 -4.28
N GLN A 294 2.05 33.24 -4.86
CA GLN A 294 2.14 33.51 -6.30
C GLN A 294 3.58 33.81 -6.78
N SER A 295 4.54 33.97 -5.85
CA SER A 295 5.94 34.18 -6.18
C SER A 295 6.74 32.87 -6.34
N ILE A 296 6.21 31.73 -5.94
CA ILE A 296 6.85 30.41 -6.08
C ILE A 296 7.08 30.11 -7.58
N PRO A 297 8.28 29.67 -8.01
CA PRO A 297 8.58 29.43 -9.43
C PRO A 297 7.58 28.51 -10.11
N ALA A 298 7.27 27.34 -9.53
CA ALA A 298 6.29 26.41 -10.08
C ALA A 298 4.90 27.06 -10.28
N VAL A 299 4.43 27.87 -9.29
CA VAL A 299 3.15 28.57 -9.39
C VAL A 299 3.13 29.61 -10.51
N LYS A 300 4.23 30.38 -10.68
CA LYS A 300 4.36 31.38 -11.76
C LYS A 300 4.34 30.76 -13.16
N ASN A 301 4.85 29.54 -13.26
CA ASN A 301 4.99 28.84 -14.54
C ASN A 301 3.79 27.93 -14.86
N ASP A 302 2.72 28.01 -14.06
CA ASP A 302 1.52 27.16 -14.19
C ASP A 302 1.81 25.65 -13.96
N HIS A 303 2.88 25.31 -13.23
CA HIS A 303 3.26 23.94 -12.85
C HIS A 303 2.79 23.58 -11.43
N LEU A 304 1.61 24.05 -11.05
CA LEU A 304 0.93 23.69 -9.79
C LEU A 304 -0.17 22.68 -10.08
N TYR A 305 -0.11 21.52 -9.41
CA TYR A 305 -1.07 20.43 -9.53
C TYR A 305 -1.80 20.26 -8.21
N GLU A 306 -3.07 20.69 -8.16
CA GLU A 306 -3.88 20.68 -6.94
C GLU A 306 -4.71 19.40 -6.85
N PHE A 307 -4.63 18.74 -5.68
CA PHE A 307 -5.40 17.57 -5.29
C PHE A 307 -6.16 17.87 -4.00
N ASP A 308 -7.29 17.23 -3.81
CA ASP A 308 -8.01 17.29 -2.53
C ASP A 308 -7.58 16.15 -1.59
N SER A 309 -8.00 16.22 -0.33
CA SER A 309 -7.64 15.26 0.71
C SER A 309 -8.32 13.88 0.57
N THR A 310 -9.14 13.68 -0.45
CA THR A 310 -9.75 12.37 -0.74
C THR A 310 -8.83 11.47 -1.57
N THR A 311 -7.76 12.04 -2.11
CA THR A 311 -6.74 11.31 -2.87
C THR A 311 -5.75 10.58 -1.94
N SER A 312 -4.90 9.73 -2.53
CA SER A 312 -3.96 8.89 -1.80
C SER A 312 -2.69 9.60 -1.29
N TRP A 313 -2.44 10.86 -1.66
CA TRP A 313 -1.19 11.59 -1.41
C TRP A 313 -0.71 11.64 0.04
N LEU A 314 -1.63 11.52 1.01
CA LEU A 314 -1.32 11.59 2.44
C LEU A 314 -1.06 10.22 3.07
N TYR A 315 -1.08 9.16 2.29
CA TYR A 315 -1.01 7.78 2.74
C TYR A 315 0.17 7.04 2.11
N GLY A 316 0.41 5.81 2.56
CA GLY A 316 1.39 4.89 1.99
C GLY A 316 0.80 3.49 1.92
N GLY A 317 1.26 2.71 0.96
CA GLY A 317 0.79 1.36 0.69
C GLY A 317 0.75 1.07 -0.80
N PRO A 318 0.61 -0.19 -1.22
CA PRO A 318 0.66 -0.53 -2.64
C PRO A 318 -0.39 0.23 -3.47
N ILE A 319 -1.63 0.32 -3.01
CA ILE A 319 -2.71 0.99 -3.74
C ILE A 319 -2.53 2.52 -3.72
N ALA A 320 -2.17 3.09 -2.55
CA ALA A 320 -1.91 4.52 -2.44
C ALA A 320 -0.80 4.98 -3.37
N ASN A 321 0.30 4.24 -3.38
CA ASN A 321 1.50 4.60 -4.13
C ASN A 321 1.32 4.44 -5.65
N GLU A 322 0.61 3.39 -6.11
CA GLU A 322 0.24 3.28 -7.53
C GLU A 322 -0.61 4.46 -8.00
N GLN A 323 -1.58 4.91 -7.19
CA GLN A 323 -2.37 6.08 -7.52
C GLN A 323 -1.54 7.37 -7.54
N ILE A 324 -0.55 7.50 -6.64
CA ILE A 324 0.39 8.65 -6.67
C ILE A 324 1.20 8.63 -7.97
N ILE A 325 1.73 7.47 -8.39
CA ILE A 325 2.44 7.32 -9.67
C ILE A 325 1.55 7.76 -10.84
N GLU A 326 0.28 7.31 -10.88
CA GLU A 326 -0.68 7.71 -11.93
C GLU A 326 -0.93 9.23 -11.93
N HIS A 327 -1.09 9.84 -10.76
CA HIS A 327 -1.24 11.29 -10.63
C HIS A 327 -0.01 12.05 -11.14
N VAL A 328 1.19 11.58 -10.80
CA VAL A 328 2.45 12.19 -11.24
C VAL A 328 2.59 12.11 -12.76
N LEU A 329 2.39 10.93 -13.34
CA LEU A 329 2.45 10.74 -14.80
C LEU A 329 1.43 11.62 -15.54
N THR A 330 0.18 11.63 -15.09
CA THR A 330 -0.88 12.45 -15.71
C THR A 330 -0.55 13.95 -15.63
N SER A 331 0.07 14.39 -14.54
CA SER A 331 0.39 15.81 -14.33
C SER A 331 1.63 16.28 -15.10
N LEU A 332 2.64 15.43 -15.22
CA LEU A 332 3.95 15.83 -15.75
C LEU A 332 4.17 15.43 -17.23
N VAL A 333 3.37 14.46 -17.75
CA VAL A 333 3.59 13.92 -19.11
C VAL A 333 2.46 14.29 -20.07
N GLU A 334 1.20 14.45 -19.58
CA GLU A 334 0.02 14.82 -20.40
C GLU A 334 -0.21 16.34 -20.46
#